data_723e832bd037f84c9eabac6a4a938cba
#
_entry.id   723e832bd037f84c9eabac6a4a938cba
#
_cell.length_a   1.000
_cell.length_b   1.000
_cell.length_c   1.000
_cell.angle_alpha   90.00
_cell.angle_beta   90.00
_cell.angle_gamma   90.00
#
_symmetry.space_group_name_H-M   'P 1'
#
loop_
_entity.id
_entity.type
_entity.pdbx_description
1 polymer ?
#
loop_
_entity_poly.entity_id
_entity_poly.type
_entity_poly.pdbx_seq_one_letter_code
_entity_poly.pdbx_strand_id
1 'polypeptide(L)'
;MGSEMCIRDSLHTAFHVQQVLGIHRVSWKDIAKPDSTISGNGKGVATGITKINGRIIIVLDFEKIVTEVNPETGLKLSEIEAMGERSRIDYTILLAEDSPLLLEMLKKCLTKAGYSHLIPTSNGLEAWNTLDRMMKDGAVIGKDISLVITDIEMPQMDGHHLTKKIKEDPRFEGLPVVIFSSLVNDEMKRKGEALGVDAQLSKPEIGRLVHQLDLLLK
;
A
#
# COMPACT_ATOMS: atom_id res chain seq x y z
N MET A 1 -13.33 -26.01 -16.01
CA MET A 1 -12.12 -25.32 -15.54
C MET A 1 -12.45 -23.84 -15.49
N GLY A 2 -12.42 -23.24 -14.32
CA GLY A 2 -12.63 -21.81 -14.14
C GLY A 2 -11.27 -21.10 -14.10
N SER A 3 -11.14 -19.98 -14.76
CA SER A 3 -9.99 -19.07 -14.62
C SER A 3 -10.50 -17.74 -14.09
N GLU A 4 -9.87 -17.23 -13.06
CA GLU A 4 -10.06 -15.85 -12.62
C GLU A 4 -8.99 -14.97 -13.27
N MET A 5 -9.41 -13.86 -13.86
CA MET A 5 -8.51 -12.91 -14.52
C MET A 5 -8.42 -11.66 -13.65
N CYS A 6 -7.21 -11.36 -13.18
CA CYS A 6 -6.90 -10.10 -12.51
C CYS A 6 -6.30 -9.17 -13.55
N ILE A 7 -6.93 -8.01 -13.79
CA ILE A 7 -6.46 -7.01 -14.74
C ILE A 7 -5.78 -5.91 -13.92
N ARG A 8 -4.48 -5.79 -14.07
CA ARG A 8 -3.70 -4.60 -13.71
C ARG A 8 -3.47 -3.78 -14.98
N ASP A 9 -3.33 -2.48 -14.88
CA ASP A 9 -3.24 -1.55 -16.01
C ASP A 9 -2.21 -1.89 -17.09
N SER A 10 -1.26 -2.78 -16.79
CA SER A 10 -0.23 -3.27 -17.73
C SER A 10 0.02 -4.77 -17.67
N LEU A 11 -0.61 -5.52 -16.74
CA LEU A 11 -0.38 -6.95 -16.56
C LEU A 11 -1.69 -7.71 -16.55
N HIS A 12 -1.92 -8.52 -17.59
CA HIS A 12 -3.01 -9.50 -17.62
C HIS A 12 -2.54 -10.80 -16.99
N THR A 13 -3.05 -11.12 -15.81
CA THR A 13 -2.72 -12.37 -15.11
C THR A 13 -3.97 -13.23 -14.95
N ALA A 14 -3.86 -14.50 -15.32
CA ALA A 14 -4.92 -15.50 -15.12
C ALA A 14 -4.43 -16.59 -14.16
N PHE A 15 -5.26 -16.89 -13.17
CA PHE A 15 -4.99 -17.97 -12.22
C PHE A 15 -5.83 -19.19 -12.56
N HIS A 16 -5.18 -20.33 -12.78
CA HIS A 16 -5.87 -21.60 -12.99
C HIS A 16 -6.32 -22.16 -11.64
N VAL A 17 -7.63 -22.28 -11.43
CA VAL A 17 -8.22 -22.81 -10.21
C VAL A 17 -9.04 -24.08 -10.52
N GLN A 18 -9.14 -24.97 -9.53
CA GLN A 18 -9.90 -26.22 -9.69
C GLN A 18 -11.39 -25.95 -9.86
N GLN A 19 -11.93 -24.98 -9.11
CA GLN A 19 -13.35 -24.66 -9.13
C GLN A 19 -13.58 -23.24 -8.59
N VAL A 20 -14.49 -22.50 -9.21
CA VAL A 20 -15.04 -21.25 -8.67
C VAL A 20 -16.32 -21.58 -7.91
N LEU A 21 -16.37 -21.30 -6.62
CA LEU A 21 -17.52 -21.60 -5.75
C LEU A 21 -18.52 -20.44 -5.66
N GLY A 22 -18.05 -19.21 -5.91
CA GLY A 22 -18.89 -18.03 -5.88
C GLY A 22 -18.11 -16.77 -5.50
N ILE A 23 -18.82 -15.65 -5.46
CA ILE A 23 -18.31 -14.35 -5.02
C ILE A 23 -18.95 -14.02 -3.68
N HIS A 24 -18.12 -13.72 -2.69
CA HIS A 24 -18.56 -13.37 -1.34
C HIS A 24 -18.04 -11.99 -0.97
N ARG A 25 -18.90 -11.14 -0.41
CA ARG A 25 -18.49 -9.88 0.20
C ARG A 25 -18.10 -10.14 1.65
N VAL A 26 -16.87 -9.76 2.00
CA VAL A 26 -16.34 -9.92 3.36
C VAL A 26 -15.89 -8.55 3.86
N SER A 27 -16.21 -8.23 5.10
CA SER A 27 -15.72 -7.00 5.74
C SER A 27 -14.31 -7.24 6.28
N TRP A 28 -13.44 -6.23 6.20
CA TRP A 28 -12.09 -6.31 6.74
C TRP A 28 -12.03 -6.67 8.23
N LYS A 29 -13.03 -6.29 9.02
CA LYS A 29 -13.16 -6.69 10.44
C LYS A 29 -13.41 -8.19 10.66
N ASP A 30 -13.85 -8.89 9.62
CA ASP A 30 -14.10 -10.34 9.67
C ASP A 30 -12.88 -11.13 9.14
N ILE A 31 -11.80 -10.44 8.77
CA ILE A 31 -10.56 -11.04 8.31
C ILE A 31 -9.53 -10.96 9.43
N ALA A 32 -9.14 -12.11 9.97
CA ALA A 32 -8.08 -12.23 10.97
C ALA A 32 -6.72 -12.37 10.30
N LYS A 33 -5.66 -11.85 10.93
CA LYS A 33 -4.29 -12.14 10.48
C LYS A 33 -3.99 -13.63 10.65
N PRO A 34 -3.35 -14.29 9.66
CA PRO A 34 -2.90 -15.66 9.82
C PRO A 34 -1.78 -15.71 10.88
N ASP A 35 -1.77 -16.77 11.69
CA ASP A 35 -0.65 -17.01 12.61
C ASP A 35 0.61 -17.47 11.86
N SER A 36 1.74 -17.55 12.58
CA SER A 36 3.02 -17.96 12.01
C SER A 36 3.01 -19.37 11.39
N THR A 37 2.10 -20.22 11.83
CA THR A 37 1.96 -21.61 11.34
C THR A 37 1.38 -21.62 9.91
N ILE A 38 0.45 -20.71 9.62
CA ILE A 38 -0.21 -20.61 8.31
C ILE A 38 0.58 -19.66 7.39
N SER A 39 1.14 -18.59 7.94
CA SER A 39 1.93 -17.62 7.18
C SER A 39 3.38 -18.04 6.92
N GLY A 40 3.84 -19.20 7.47
CA GLY A 40 5.16 -19.73 7.20
C GLY A 40 6.31 -18.79 7.59
N ASN A 41 6.25 -18.15 8.77
CA ASN A 41 7.23 -17.16 9.24
C ASN A 41 7.43 -15.98 8.26
N GLY A 42 6.33 -15.50 7.68
CA GLY A 42 6.35 -14.37 6.74
C GLY A 42 6.67 -14.77 5.28
N LYS A 43 6.91 -16.05 4.99
CA LYS A 43 7.14 -16.56 3.64
C LYS A 43 5.86 -17.05 2.94
N GLY A 44 4.76 -17.24 3.66
CA GLY A 44 3.49 -17.69 3.09
C GLY A 44 2.80 -16.60 2.26
N VAL A 45 1.94 -17.02 1.34
CA VAL A 45 1.13 -16.15 0.45
C VAL A 45 -0.26 -15.85 1.04
N ALA A 46 -0.48 -16.08 2.32
CA ALA A 46 -1.74 -15.80 3.01
C ALA A 46 -1.70 -14.41 3.66
N THR A 47 -2.62 -13.52 3.27
CA THR A 47 -2.79 -12.19 3.88
C THR A 47 -3.82 -12.20 5.01
N GLY A 48 -4.77 -13.13 4.97
CA GLY A 48 -5.84 -13.17 5.95
C GLY A 48 -6.55 -14.51 6.05
N ILE A 49 -7.35 -14.65 7.10
CA ILE A 49 -8.24 -15.79 7.30
C ILE A 49 -9.62 -15.25 7.65
N THR A 50 -10.64 -15.77 6.98
CA THR A 50 -12.03 -15.46 7.31
C THR A 50 -12.87 -16.74 7.40
N LYS A 51 -14.08 -16.61 7.90
CA LYS A 51 -15.01 -17.75 8.01
C LYS A 51 -16.29 -17.46 7.24
N ILE A 52 -16.58 -18.27 6.23
CA ILE A 52 -17.78 -18.15 5.41
C ILE A 52 -18.56 -19.47 5.52
N ASN A 53 -19.83 -19.43 5.92
CA ASN A 53 -20.71 -20.59 6.07
C ASN A 53 -20.06 -21.72 6.90
N GLY A 54 -19.36 -21.36 7.97
CA GLY A 54 -18.69 -22.35 8.85
C GLY A 54 -17.36 -22.89 8.33
N ARG A 55 -16.95 -22.55 7.12
CA ARG A 55 -15.67 -22.95 6.51
C ARG A 55 -14.62 -21.86 6.70
N ILE A 56 -13.39 -22.28 6.98
CA ILE A 56 -12.23 -21.39 7.01
C ILE A 56 -11.81 -21.11 5.58
N ILE A 57 -11.70 -19.85 5.23
CA ILE A 57 -11.23 -19.37 3.92
C ILE A 57 -9.93 -18.62 4.15
N ILE A 58 -8.90 -18.99 3.42
CA ILE A 58 -7.61 -18.30 3.41
C ILE A 58 -7.64 -17.26 2.29
N VAL A 59 -7.38 -16.01 2.64
CA VAL A 59 -7.23 -14.91 1.69
C VAL A 59 -5.78 -14.90 1.23
N LEU A 60 -5.56 -14.96 -0.09
CA LEU A 60 -4.23 -15.02 -0.67
C LEU A 60 -3.74 -13.64 -1.10
N ASP A 61 -2.43 -13.42 -0.94
CA ASP A 61 -1.69 -12.30 -1.50
C ASP A 61 -1.37 -12.56 -2.97
N PHE A 62 -2.24 -12.11 -3.86
CA PHE A 62 -2.02 -12.28 -5.30
C PHE A 62 -0.84 -11.45 -5.82
N GLU A 63 -0.55 -10.32 -5.22
CA GLU A 63 0.61 -9.51 -5.59
C GLU A 63 1.92 -10.25 -5.29
N LYS A 64 1.99 -10.86 -4.11
CA LYS A 64 3.13 -11.69 -3.74
C LYS A 64 3.27 -12.90 -4.67
N ILE A 65 2.18 -13.59 -4.99
CA ILE A 65 2.19 -14.74 -5.91
C ILE A 65 2.71 -14.29 -7.28
N VAL A 66 2.18 -13.21 -7.83
CA VAL A 66 2.60 -12.68 -9.15
C VAL A 66 4.07 -12.26 -9.13
N THR A 67 4.52 -11.57 -8.07
CA THR A 67 5.91 -11.15 -7.92
C THR A 67 6.88 -12.32 -7.75
N GLU A 68 6.47 -13.40 -7.06
CA GLU A 68 7.28 -14.62 -6.94
C GLU A 68 7.41 -15.36 -8.28
N VAL A 69 6.34 -15.37 -9.09
CA VAL A 69 6.33 -16.01 -10.43
C VAL A 69 7.08 -15.16 -11.46
N ASN A 70 6.90 -13.85 -11.41
CA ASN A 70 7.56 -12.91 -12.30
C ASN A 70 8.08 -11.69 -11.52
N PRO A 71 9.31 -11.72 -11.01
CA PRO A 71 9.91 -10.64 -10.25
C PRO A 71 9.96 -9.28 -10.99
N GLU A 72 9.86 -9.30 -12.31
CA GLU A 72 9.81 -8.07 -13.13
C GLU A 72 8.51 -7.29 -13.01
N THR A 73 7.46 -7.89 -12.45
CA THR A 73 6.18 -7.22 -12.20
C THR A 73 6.14 -6.43 -10.89
N GLY A 74 7.14 -6.61 -10.02
CA GLY A 74 7.29 -5.86 -8.78
C GLY A 74 7.92 -4.48 -8.99
N LEU A 75 8.09 -3.75 -7.87
CA LEU A 75 8.78 -2.45 -7.89
C LEU A 75 10.21 -2.60 -8.40
N LYS A 76 10.56 -1.89 -9.47
CA LYS A 76 11.87 -2.02 -10.15
C LYS A 76 12.86 -1.02 -9.56
N LEU A 77 13.82 -1.53 -8.80
CA LEU A 77 14.93 -0.72 -8.30
C LEU A 77 15.74 -0.08 -9.45
N SER A 78 15.80 -0.74 -10.60
CA SER A 78 16.46 -0.22 -11.81
C SER A 78 15.88 1.10 -12.32
N GLU A 79 14.58 1.37 -12.10
CA GLU A 79 13.98 2.67 -12.44
C GLU A 79 14.58 3.80 -11.57
N ILE A 80 14.85 3.51 -10.31
CA ILE A 80 15.48 4.48 -9.40
C ILE A 80 16.96 4.65 -9.74
N GLU A 81 17.66 3.57 -10.07
CA GLU A 81 19.06 3.63 -10.48
C GLU A 81 19.24 4.44 -11.77
N ALA A 82 18.30 4.35 -12.70
CA ALA A 82 18.29 5.17 -13.91
C ALA A 82 18.12 6.68 -13.66
N MET A 83 17.60 7.08 -12.48
CA MET A 83 17.48 8.49 -12.09
C MET A 83 18.82 9.11 -11.64
N GLY A 84 19.89 8.30 -11.54
CA GLY A 84 21.22 8.73 -11.12
C GLY A 84 21.38 8.84 -9.59
N GLU A 85 22.58 9.29 -9.19
CA GLU A 85 22.86 9.52 -7.77
C GLU A 85 22.04 10.70 -7.24
N ARG A 86 21.38 10.48 -6.10
CA ARG A 86 20.56 11.49 -5.45
C ARG A 86 21.11 11.78 -4.06
N SER A 87 21.14 13.06 -3.69
CA SER A 87 21.50 13.46 -2.35
C SER A 87 20.44 13.01 -1.32
N ARG A 88 20.87 12.86 -0.08
CA ARG A 88 19.95 12.57 1.03
C ARG A 88 18.89 13.66 1.16
N ILE A 89 17.64 13.24 1.28
CA ILE A 89 16.46 14.09 1.41
C ILE A 89 15.91 13.90 2.82
N ASP A 90 15.80 14.98 3.58
CA ASP A 90 15.50 14.95 5.02
C ASP A 90 14.01 15.15 5.31
N TYR A 91 13.17 14.44 4.57
CA TYR A 91 11.72 14.41 4.79
C TYR A 91 11.30 13.07 5.41
N THR A 92 10.41 13.12 6.38
CA THR A 92 9.82 11.93 7.01
C THR A 92 8.57 11.52 6.27
N ILE A 93 8.53 10.28 5.78
CA ILE A 93 7.41 9.72 5.02
C ILE A 93 6.83 8.53 5.79
N LEU A 94 5.52 8.55 6.05
CA LEU A 94 4.81 7.41 6.58
C LEU A 94 4.34 6.52 5.43
N LEU A 95 4.55 5.21 5.55
CA LEU A 95 4.17 4.19 4.58
C LEU A 95 3.11 3.28 5.18
N ALA A 96 1.95 3.17 4.54
CA ALA A 96 0.91 2.22 4.90
C ALA A 96 0.75 1.18 3.78
N GLU A 97 1.18 -0.05 4.05
CA GLU A 97 1.24 -1.16 3.10
C GLU A 97 1.09 -2.47 3.87
N ASP A 98 0.13 -3.32 3.51
CA ASP A 98 -0.14 -4.55 4.24
C ASP A 98 0.68 -5.75 3.77
N SER A 99 1.24 -5.69 2.56
CA SER A 99 2.18 -6.69 2.06
C SER A 99 3.59 -6.43 2.60
N PRO A 100 4.14 -7.30 3.49
CA PRO A 100 5.49 -7.10 4.03
C PRO A 100 6.57 -7.08 2.94
N LEU A 101 6.36 -7.83 1.85
CA LEU A 101 7.29 -7.86 0.73
C LEU A 101 7.31 -6.52 0.00
N LEU A 102 6.12 -5.99 -0.36
CA LEU A 102 6.01 -4.71 -1.07
C LEU A 102 6.47 -3.55 -0.19
N LEU A 103 6.16 -3.57 1.11
CA LEU A 103 6.65 -2.57 2.06
C LEU A 103 8.18 -2.53 2.10
N GLU A 104 8.84 -3.68 2.17
CA GLU A 104 10.31 -3.75 2.15
C GLU A 104 10.91 -3.32 0.79
N MET A 105 10.26 -3.67 -0.32
CA MET A 105 10.67 -3.21 -1.65
C MET A 105 10.49 -1.69 -1.79
N LEU A 106 9.36 -1.15 -1.35
CA LEU A 106 9.08 0.29 -1.37
C LEU A 106 10.11 1.06 -0.52
N LYS A 107 10.40 0.58 0.68
CA LYS A 107 11.45 1.15 1.54
C LYS A 107 12.80 1.18 0.83
N LYS A 108 13.22 0.07 0.22
CA LYS A 108 14.49 0.00 -0.52
C LYS A 108 14.54 1.00 -1.67
N CYS A 109 13.48 1.08 -2.48
CA CYS A 109 13.38 2.00 -3.59
C CYS A 109 13.45 3.47 -3.12
N LEU A 110 12.67 3.83 -2.11
CA LEU A 110 12.65 5.19 -1.56
C LEU A 110 13.97 5.56 -0.89
N THR A 111 14.59 4.65 -0.14
CA THR A 111 15.92 4.88 0.44
C THR A 111 16.97 5.10 -0.65
N LYS A 112 16.95 4.31 -1.73
CA LYS A 112 17.84 4.50 -2.89
C LYS A 112 17.57 5.82 -3.60
N ALA A 113 16.30 6.28 -3.62
CA ALA A 113 15.91 7.59 -4.13
C ALA A 113 16.27 8.77 -3.21
N GLY A 114 16.92 8.52 -2.07
CA GLY A 114 17.39 9.55 -1.13
C GLY A 114 16.49 9.77 0.10
N TYR A 115 15.28 9.20 0.13
CA TYR A 115 14.36 9.33 1.26
C TYR A 115 14.70 8.32 2.35
N SER A 116 15.35 8.77 3.43
CA SER A 116 15.88 7.87 4.47
C SER A 116 15.03 7.80 5.74
N HIS A 117 14.14 8.76 5.96
CA HIS A 117 13.26 8.80 7.14
C HIS A 117 11.89 8.21 6.79
N LEU A 118 11.77 6.88 6.88
CA LEU A 118 10.55 6.14 6.53
C LEU A 118 9.93 5.50 7.76
N ILE A 119 8.64 5.74 8.00
CA ILE A 119 7.85 5.14 9.09
C ILE A 119 6.94 4.09 8.47
N PRO A 120 7.30 2.79 8.52
CA PRO A 120 6.48 1.72 7.96
C PRO A 120 5.31 1.37 8.90
N THR A 121 4.14 1.12 8.31
CA THR A 121 2.96 0.60 9.00
C THR A 121 2.28 -0.46 8.12
N SER A 122 1.61 -1.43 8.74
CA SER A 122 1.07 -2.60 8.08
C SER A 122 -0.42 -2.49 7.69
N ASN A 123 -1.04 -1.36 7.94
CA ASN A 123 -2.43 -1.07 7.58
C ASN A 123 -2.78 0.39 7.91
N GLY A 124 -3.94 0.86 7.42
CA GLY A 124 -4.38 2.23 7.64
C GLY A 124 -4.69 2.57 9.10
N LEU A 125 -5.12 1.60 9.92
CA LEU A 125 -5.39 1.84 11.34
C LEU A 125 -4.08 2.07 12.12
N GLU A 126 -3.05 1.30 11.85
CA GLU A 126 -1.72 1.49 12.45
C GLU A 126 -1.13 2.83 12.01
N ALA A 127 -1.27 3.17 10.72
CA ALA A 127 -0.87 4.46 10.17
C ALA A 127 -1.56 5.61 10.89
N TRP A 128 -2.88 5.56 11.01
CA TRP A 128 -3.66 6.56 11.75
C TRP A 128 -3.23 6.70 13.21
N ASN A 129 -3.09 5.58 13.92
CA ASN A 129 -2.70 5.60 15.34
C ASN A 129 -1.28 6.17 15.52
N THR A 130 -0.39 5.93 14.56
CA THR A 130 0.96 6.50 14.57
C THR A 130 0.92 8.01 14.38
N LEU A 131 0.18 8.49 13.38
CA LEU A 131 -0.02 9.93 13.15
C LEU A 131 -0.66 10.62 14.35
N ASP A 132 -1.74 10.05 14.89
CA ASP A 132 -2.45 10.59 16.05
C ASP A 132 -1.54 10.72 17.29
N ARG A 133 -0.70 9.70 17.53
CA ARG A 133 0.31 9.75 18.59
C ARG A 133 1.34 10.83 18.34
N MET A 134 1.89 10.93 17.12
CA MET A 134 2.86 11.97 16.76
C MET A 134 2.30 13.38 17.03
N MET A 135 1.04 13.64 16.63
CA MET A 135 0.42 14.93 16.87
C MET A 135 0.16 15.21 18.36
N LYS A 136 -0.20 14.19 19.14
CA LYS A 136 -0.33 14.31 20.60
C LYS A 136 0.99 14.60 21.29
N ASP A 137 2.09 14.08 20.73
CA ASP A 137 3.46 14.31 21.22
C ASP A 137 4.05 15.65 20.72
N GLY A 138 3.25 16.45 19.99
CA GLY A 138 3.64 17.81 19.53
C GLY A 138 4.38 17.84 18.20
N ALA A 139 4.27 16.79 17.37
CA ALA A 139 4.87 16.78 16.04
C ALA A 139 4.32 17.88 15.13
N VAL A 140 5.19 18.40 14.27
CA VAL A 140 4.91 19.50 13.33
C VAL A 140 4.87 18.96 11.89
N ILE A 141 3.77 19.23 11.18
CA ILE A 141 3.63 18.88 9.76
C ILE A 141 4.72 19.62 8.95
N GLY A 142 5.31 18.90 7.98
CA GLY A 142 6.41 19.39 7.15
C GLY A 142 7.79 19.24 7.77
N LYS A 143 7.88 19.06 9.10
CA LYS A 143 9.13 18.85 9.84
C LYS A 143 9.27 17.42 10.35
N ASP A 144 8.35 16.99 11.21
CA ASP A 144 8.42 15.69 11.89
C ASP A 144 7.66 14.60 11.09
N ILE A 145 6.70 15.01 10.27
CA ILE A 145 6.03 14.19 9.24
C ILE A 145 5.76 15.08 8.03
N SER A 146 6.15 14.63 6.84
CA SER A 146 6.13 15.44 5.62
C SER A 146 5.17 14.91 4.57
N LEU A 147 4.87 13.60 4.57
CA LEU A 147 4.00 12.99 3.57
C LEU A 147 3.55 11.58 4.02
N VAL A 148 2.39 11.16 3.54
CA VAL A 148 1.87 9.80 3.70
C VAL A 148 1.76 9.13 2.34
N ILE A 149 2.31 7.91 2.21
CA ILE A 149 2.04 7.00 1.08
C ILE A 149 1.18 5.87 1.61
N THR A 150 0.07 5.58 0.94
CA THR A 150 -0.85 4.52 1.36
C THR A 150 -1.26 3.64 0.19
N ASP A 151 -1.32 2.32 0.41
CA ASP A 151 -2.12 1.44 -0.45
C ASP A 151 -3.61 1.70 -0.22
N ILE A 152 -4.46 1.24 -1.15
CA ILE A 152 -5.92 1.25 -1.01
C ILE A 152 -6.38 0.02 -0.22
N GLU A 153 -5.98 -1.18 -0.65
CA GLU A 153 -6.47 -2.44 -0.08
C GLU A 153 -5.65 -2.86 1.13
N MET A 154 -6.12 -2.51 2.30
CA MET A 154 -5.49 -2.91 3.57
C MET A 154 -6.54 -3.38 4.57
N PRO A 155 -6.20 -4.36 5.45
CA PRO A 155 -7.06 -4.80 6.53
C PRO A 155 -7.30 -3.70 7.56
N GLN A 156 -8.41 -3.79 8.32
CA GLN A 156 -8.82 -2.91 9.40
C GLN A 156 -9.21 -1.49 8.95
N MET A 157 -8.39 -0.81 8.17
CA MET A 157 -8.67 0.50 7.59
C MET A 157 -8.01 0.59 6.22
N ASP A 158 -8.83 0.78 5.19
CA ASP A 158 -8.36 0.99 3.81
C ASP A 158 -7.74 2.38 3.60
N GLY A 159 -7.00 2.57 2.49
CA GLY A 159 -6.29 3.81 2.21
C GLY A 159 -7.21 5.01 1.96
N HIS A 160 -8.41 4.80 1.42
CA HIS A 160 -9.38 5.88 1.26
C HIS A 160 -9.93 6.37 2.61
N HIS A 161 -10.19 5.43 3.53
CA HIS A 161 -10.65 5.77 4.87
C HIS A 161 -9.53 6.49 5.65
N LEU A 162 -8.29 6.02 5.55
CA LEU A 162 -7.13 6.70 6.12
C LEU A 162 -7.01 8.14 5.57
N THR A 163 -7.05 8.29 4.24
CA THR A 163 -6.99 9.60 3.58
C THR A 163 -8.10 10.53 4.07
N LYS A 164 -9.34 10.05 4.12
CA LYS A 164 -10.47 10.82 4.63
C LYS A 164 -10.20 11.34 6.04
N LYS A 165 -9.77 10.47 6.95
CA LYS A 165 -9.47 10.86 8.33
C LYS A 165 -8.37 11.92 8.41
N ILE A 166 -7.32 11.79 7.59
CA ILE A 166 -6.23 12.78 7.54
C ILE A 166 -6.74 14.13 7.03
N LYS A 167 -7.50 14.12 5.92
CA LYS A 167 -7.96 15.36 5.26
C LYS A 167 -9.08 16.06 6.02
N GLU A 168 -9.86 15.35 6.85
CA GLU A 168 -10.92 15.94 7.68
C GLU A 168 -10.43 16.43 9.06
N ASP A 169 -9.24 16.04 9.50
CA ASP A 169 -8.69 16.45 10.80
C ASP A 169 -7.78 17.68 10.66
N PRO A 170 -8.15 18.84 11.24
CA PRO A 170 -7.37 20.08 11.13
C PRO A 170 -5.92 19.98 11.57
N ARG A 171 -5.59 19.00 12.43
CA ARG A 171 -4.22 18.79 12.90
C ARG A 171 -3.25 18.39 11.77
N PHE A 172 -3.80 17.84 10.68
CA PHE A 172 -3.04 17.38 9.51
C PHE A 172 -3.19 18.32 8.32
N GLU A 173 -3.63 19.55 8.53
CA GLU A 173 -3.70 20.55 7.47
C GLU A 173 -2.32 20.71 6.80
N GLY A 174 -2.31 20.62 5.46
CA GLY A 174 -1.09 20.69 4.67
C GLY A 174 -0.27 19.39 4.58
N LEU A 175 -0.70 18.28 5.22
CA LEU A 175 -0.02 16.98 5.06
C LEU A 175 -0.43 16.33 3.73
N PRO A 176 0.50 16.17 2.77
CA PRO A 176 0.22 15.49 1.52
C PRO A 176 -0.03 13.99 1.73
N VAL A 177 -1.00 13.46 0.97
CA VAL A 177 -1.32 12.02 0.93
C VAL A 177 -1.25 11.52 -0.50
N VAL A 178 -0.43 10.51 -0.74
CA VAL A 178 -0.25 9.85 -2.03
C VAL A 178 -0.80 8.43 -1.93
N ILE A 179 -1.73 8.09 -2.82
CA ILE A 179 -2.18 6.70 -2.99
C ILE A 179 -1.25 6.03 -4.00
N PHE A 180 -0.68 4.89 -3.60
CA PHE A 180 0.17 4.04 -4.44
C PHE A 180 -0.32 2.60 -4.36
N SER A 181 -1.14 2.17 -5.33
CA SER A 181 -1.89 0.92 -5.27
C SER A 181 -1.94 0.21 -6.62
N SER A 182 -2.13 -1.10 -6.58
CA SER A 182 -2.41 -1.92 -7.77
C SER A 182 -3.84 -1.74 -8.29
N LEU A 183 -4.73 -1.17 -7.48
CA LEU A 183 -6.14 -0.94 -7.80
C LEU A 183 -6.42 0.54 -8.11
N VAL A 184 -5.77 1.08 -9.12
CA VAL A 184 -6.04 2.44 -9.58
C VAL A 184 -6.83 2.37 -10.89
N ASN A 185 -8.16 2.36 -10.81
CA ASN A 185 -9.09 2.51 -11.93
C ASN A 185 -9.78 3.87 -11.86
N ASP A 186 -10.59 4.20 -12.89
CA ASP A 186 -11.26 5.51 -12.97
C ASP A 186 -12.21 5.78 -11.79
N GLU A 187 -12.86 4.76 -11.24
CA GLU A 187 -13.73 4.88 -10.06
C GLU A 187 -12.90 5.23 -8.83
N MET A 188 -11.79 4.51 -8.61
CA MET A 188 -10.87 4.76 -7.49
C MET A 188 -10.19 6.12 -7.61
N LYS A 189 -9.83 6.56 -8.84
CA LYS A 189 -9.30 7.90 -9.08
C LYS A 189 -10.28 8.99 -8.66
N ARG A 190 -11.53 8.92 -9.14
CA ARG A 190 -12.58 9.87 -8.76
C ARG A 190 -12.83 9.90 -7.26
N LYS A 191 -12.84 8.73 -6.62
CA LYS A 191 -13.02 8.62 -5.16
C LYS A 191 -11.87 9.29 -4.41
N GLY A 192 -10.63 9.05 -4.81
CA GLY A 192 -9.47 9.70 -4.19
C GLY A 192 -9.46 11.21 -4.41
N GLU A 193 -9.76 11.69 -5.63
CA GLU A 193 -9.90 13.12 -5.93
C GLU A 193 -10.95 13.78 -5.03
N ALA A 194 -12.11 13.13 -4.86
CA ALA A 194 -13.16 13.62 -3.97
C ALA A 194 -12.75 13.67 -2.49
N LEU A 195 -11.78 12.86 -2.08
CA LEU A 195 -11.20 12.85 -0.73
C LEU A 195 -10.03 13.83 -0.57
N GLY A 196 -9.59 14.48 -1.65
CA GLY A 196 -8.49 15.44 -1.63
C GLY A 196 -7.11 14.79 -1.54
N VAL A 197 -6.90 13.61 -2.17
CA VAL A 197 -5.54 13.06 -2.31
C VAL A 197 -4.70 13.97 -3.19
N ASP A 198 -3.41 14.08 -2.88
CA ASP A 198 -2.49 14.93 -3.63
C ASP A 198 -1.95 14.24 -4.88
N ALA A 199 -1.89 12.92 -4.89
CA ALA A 199 -1.60 12.10 -6.07
C ALA A 199 -2.12 10.67 -5.93
N GLN A 200 -2.41 10.03 -7.08
CA GLN A 200 -2.74 8.61 -7.17
C GLN A 200 -1.92 7.96 -8.29
N LEU A 201 -1.20 6.92 -7.94
CA LEU A 201 -0.25 6.24 -8.81
C LEU A 201 -0.46 4.73 -8.76
N SER A 202 -0.32 4.09 -9.91
CA SER A 202 -0.38 2.63 -10.02
C SER A 202 0.96 1.98 -9.66
N LYS A 203 0.93 0.91 -8.89
CA LYS A 203 2.06 -0.02 -8.82
C LYS A 203 2.19 -0.73 -10.18
N PRO A 204 3.40 -0.97 -10.71
CA PRO A 204 4.71 -0.81 -10.06
C PRO A 204 5.47 0.48 -10.43
N GLU A 205 4.83 1.55 -10.87
CA GLU A 205 5.45 2.77 -11.41
C GLU A 205 6.24 3.57 -10.34
N ILE A 206 7.30 2.94 -9.78
CA ILE A 206 8.08 3.52 -8.68
C ILE A 206 8.82 4.81 -9.09
N GLY A 207 9.27 4.90 -10.32
CA GLY A 207 9.93 6.11 -10.84
C GLY A 207 8.98 7.31 -10.87
N ARG A 208 7.72 7.10 -11.25
CA ARG A 208 6.67 8.15 -11.21
C ARG A 208 6.34 8.54 -9.77
N LEU A 209 6.30 7.57 -8.84
CA LEU A 209 6.10 7.87 -7.43
C LEU A 209 7.20 8.82 -6.93
N VAL A 210 8.47 8.49 -7.14
CA VAL A 210 9.60 9.34 -6.71
C VAL A 210 9.52 10.73 -7.32
N HIS A 211 9.20 10.84 -8.62
CA HIS A 211 9.03 12.14 -9.26
C HIS A 211 7.90 12.96 -8.61
N GLN A 212 6.78 12.33 -8.28
CA GLN A 212 5.66 12.99 -7.61
C GLN A 212 6.02 13.45 -6.19
N LEU A 213 6.78 12.64 -5.44
CA LEU A 213 7.28 13.03 -4.12
C LEU A 213 8.18 14.27 -4.20
N ASP A 214 9.06 14.33 -5.20
CA ASP A 214 9.93 15.49 -5.45
C ASP A 214 9.15 16.76 -5.77
N LEU A 215 7.95 16.65 -6.33
CA LEU A 215 7.07 17.79 -6.60
C LEU A 215 6.32 18.26 -5.34
N LEU A 216 5.86 17.32 -4.52
CA LEU A 216 5.06 17.61 -3.31
C LEU A 216 5.90 18.08 -2.12
N LEU A 217 7.18 17.73 -2.09
CA LEU A 217 8.09 17.97 -0.98
C LEU A 217 9.12 19.10 -1.28
N LYS A 218 8.75 20.04 -2.13
CA LYS A 218 9.58 21.21 -2.47
C LYS A 218 9.41 22.34 -1.47
#